data_4789516dd9d33846d8fe89f07f476725
#
_entry.id   4789516dd9d33846d8fe89f07f476725
#
_cell.length_a   1.000
_cell.length_b   1.000
_cell.length_c   1.000
_cell.angle_alpha   90.00
_cell.angle_beta   90.00
_cell.angle_gamma   90.00
#
_symmetry.space_group_name_H-M   'P 1'
#
loop_
_entity.id
_entity.type
_entity.pdbx_description
1 polymer ?
#
loop_
_entity_poly.entity_id
_entity_poly.type
_entity_poly.pdbx_seq_one_letter_code
_entity_poly.pdbx_strand_id
1 'polypeptide(L)'
;MTTNLDYITKQIQNNQIIWIDTCTMMYIQRFELFIKNVRPVLLESNKKIQIPDCVMAELAKHQLSSDEYKQTSAIEALNLVKTNNDIFKVERLNNDASNGENFADPKILTVILEKRRNIPQLLISNDQRLTSDAYKFNDIESFYGNKVSVCYIGANGDMNMCDCVKSKPTKEQPEIIYKDRIIEKEAVKEIPRDKTFIESYGLPIGITVGGLGACILCNWKKIVKFGKSFA
;
A
#
# COMPACT_ATOMS: atom_id res chain seq x y z
N MET A 1 -4.07 16.44 31.44
CA MET A 1 -3.61 16.14 30.07
C MET A 1 -4.84 15.74 29.28
N THR A 2 -5.30 16.57 28.36
CA THR A 2 -6.36 16.17 27.43
C THR A 2 -5.74 15.10 26.54
N THR A 3 -6.20 13.86 26.69
CA THR A 3 -5.90 12.79 25.72
C THR A 3 -6.38 13.30 24.38
N ASN A 4 -5.64 13.01 23.30
CA ASN A 4 -6.10 13.36 21.96
C ASN A 4 -7.25 12.43 21.52
N LEU A 5 -8.19 12.19 22.44
CA LEU A 5 -9.31 11.26 22.31
C LEU A 5 -10.17 11.58 21.10
N ASP A 6 -10.41 12.86 20.83
CA ASP A 6 -11.17 13.30 19.65
C ASP A 6 -10.48 12.89 18.35
N TYR A 7 -9.15 13.01 18.32
CA TYR A 7 -8.39 12.59 17.15
C TYR A 7 -8.41 11.07 16.96
N ILE A 8 -8.23 10.31 18.07
CA ILE A 8 -8.33 8.85 18.07
C ILE A 8 -9.71 8.42 17.57
N THR A 9 -10.76 9.00 18.14
CA THR A 9 -12.16 8.72 17.77
C THR A 9 -12.38 8.95 16.27
N LYS A 10 -11.98 10.11 15.77
CA LYS A 10 -12.11 10.45 14.35
C LYS A 10 -11.36 9.47 13.45
N GLN A 11 -10.12 9.10 13.78
CA GLN A 11 -9.35 8.16 12.98
C GLN A 11 -9.98 6.75 12.98
N ILE A 12 -10.44 6.27 14.11
CA ILE A 12 -11.09 4.97 14.22
C ILE A 12 -12.42 4.95 13.48
N GLN A 13 -13.26 5.98 13.65
CA GLN A 13 -14.57 6.05 13.00
C GLN A 13 -14.50 6.16 11.49
N ASN A 14 -13.56 6.93 10.95
CA ASN A 14 -13.42 7.18 9.52
C ASN A 14 -12.82 5.99 8.75
N ASN A 15 -12.20 5.03 9.41
CA ASN A 15 -11.55 3.90 8.77
C ASN A 15 -12.24 2.59 9.15
N GLN A 16 -12.47 1.72 8.16
CA GLN A 16 -13.09 0.41 8.40
C GLN A 16 -12.07 -0.64 8.82
N ILE A 17 -10.84 -0.54 8.31
CA ILE A 17 -9.75 -1.43 8.68
C ILE A 17 -8.67 -0.61 9.37
N ILE A 18 -8.20 -1.12 10.50
CA ILE A 18 -7.13 -0.52 11.30
C ILE A 18 -6.01 -1.53 11.40
N TRP A 19 -4.87 -1.23 10.76
CA TRP A 19 -3.69 -2.07 10.77
C TRP A 19 -2.70 -1.61 11.82
N ILE A 20 -1.94 -2.55 12.38
CA ILE A 20 -0.80 -2.26 13.25
C ILE A 20 0.40 -3.09 12.82
N ASP A 21 1.60 -2.53 12.92
CA ASP A 21 2.86 -3.19 12.56
C ASP A 21 3.66 -3.69 13.78
N THR A 22 4.71 -4.45 13.52
CA THR A 22 5.60 -5.04 14.53
C THR A 22 6.34 -3.97 15.32
N CYS A 23 6.90 -2.97 14.64
CA CYS A 23 7.70 -1.92 15.25
C CYS A 23 6.92 -1.20 16.35
N THR A 24 5.66 -0.87 16.09
CA THR A 24 4.77 -0.21 17.04
C THR A 24 4.50 -1.06 18.27
N MET A 25 4.28 -2.35 18.09
CA MET A 25 3.99 -3.29 19.17
C MET A 25 5.20 -3.56 20.07
N MET A 26 6.40 -3.45 19.53
CA MET A 26 7.66 -3.65 20.26
C MET A 26 7.99 -2.51 21.24
N TYR A 27 7.36 -1.33 21.11
CA TYR A 27 7.47 -0.23 22.08
C TYR A 27 6.49 -0.44 23.25
N ILE A 28 6.75 -1.43 24.10
CA ILE A 28 5.79 -1.99 25.06
C ILE A 28 5.08 -0.95 25.92
N GLN A 29 5.82 -0.03 26.55
CA GLN A 29 5.22 0.99 27.42
C GLN A 29 4.23 1.89 26.66
N ARG A 30 4.60 2.30 25.44
CA ARG A 30 3.73 3.11 24.58
C ARG A 30 2.53 2.32 24.10
N PHE A 31 2.76 1.06 23.74
CA PHE A 31 1.72 0.16 23.24
C PHE A 31 0.68 -0.15 24.32
N GLU A 32 1.10 -0.39 25.56
CA GLU A 32 0.19 -0.59 26.69
C GLU A 32 -0.68 0.65 26.97
N LEU A 33 -0.07 1.85 26.98
CA LEU A 33 -0.80 3.10 27.15
C LEU A 33 -1.75 3.35 25.97
N PHE A 34 -1.34 3.04 24.75
CA PHE A 34 -2.18 3.13 23.58
C PHE A 34 -3.41 2.23 23.68
N ILE A 35 -3.24 0.98 24.10
CA ILE A 35 -4.36 0.05 24.35
C ILE A 35 -5.38 0.66 25.31
N LYS A 36 -4.92 1.26 26.42
CA LYS A 36 -5.80 1.92 27.38
C LYS A 36 -6.58 3.08 26.77
N ASN A 37 -5.91 3.90 25.94
CA ASN A 37 -6.50 5.08 25.30
C ASN A 37 -7.50 4.71 24.20
N VAL A 38 -7.21 3.69 23.39
CA VAL A 38 -7.99 3.34 22.19
C VAL A 38 -9.13 2.37 22.49
N ARG A 39 -9.02 1.56 23.57
CA ARG A 39 -9.99 0.51 23.92
C ARG A 39 -11.43 0.99 24.01
N PRO A 40 -11.76 2.08 24.73
CA PRO A 40 -13.13 2.54 24.82
C PRO A 40 -13.73 2.86 23.44
N VAL A 41 -12.94 3.53 22.58
CA VAL A 41 -13.38 3.94 21.26
C VAL A 41 -13.59 2.74 20.32
N LEU A 42 -12.71 1.72 20.39
CA LEU A 42 -12.86 0.50 19.61
C LEU A 42 -14.10 -0.29 20.00
N LEU A 43 -14.36 -0.43 21.29
CA LEU A 43 -15.54 -1.14 21.80
C LEU A 43 -16.84 -0.41 21.44
N GLU A 44 -16.89 0.92 21.61
CA GLU A 44 -18.04 1.74 21.24
C GLU A 44 -18.34 1.67 19.73
N SER A 45 -17.31 1.69 18.88
CA SER A 45 -17.44 1.60 17.42
C SER A 45 -17.55 0.17 16.88
N ASN A 46 -17.51 -0.84 17.76
CA ASN A 46 -17.50 -2.26 17.40
C ASN A 46 -16.42 -2.61 16.36
N LYS A 47 -15.22 -2.03 16.55
CA LYS A 47 -14.07 -2.24 15.66
C LYS A 47 -12.94 -2.93 16.37
N LYS A 48 -12.09 -3.60 15.60
CA LYS A 48 -10.87 -4.24 16.07
C LYS A 48 -9.67 -3.79 15.27
N ILE A 49 -8.53 -3.67 15.93
CA ILE A 49 -7.24 -3.51 15.26
C ILE A 49 -6.85 -4.85 14.66
N GLN A 50 -6.55 -4.85 13.37
CA GLN A 50 -6.14 -6.03 12.63
C GLN A 50 -4.61 -6.15 12.66
N ILE A 51 -4.15 -7.31 13.11
CA ILE A 51 -2.74 -7.66 13.14
C ILE A 51 -2.51 -8.63 11.97
N PRO A 52 -1.75 -8.25 10.94
CA PRO A 52 -1.38 -9.16 9.86
C PRO A 52 -0.67 -10.41 10.41
N ASP A 53 -0.93 -11.57 9.83
CA ASP A 53 -0.26 -12.82 10.22
C ASP A 53 1.27 -12.77 10.05
N CYS A 54 1.77 -11.99 9.10
CA CYS A 54 3.21 -11.73 8.93
C CYS A 54 3.80 -10.95 10.12
N VAL A 55 3.04 -10.03 10.73
CA VAL A 55 3.45 -9.32 11.96
C VAL A 55 3.52 -10.29 13.14
N MET A 56 2.55 -11.18 13.27
CA MET A 56 2.57 -12.22 14.30
C MET A 56 3.76 -13.17 14.12
N ALA A 57 4.07 -13.55 12.89
CA ALA A 57 5.24 -14.38 12.57
C ALA A 57 6.57 -13.67 12.90
N GLU A 58 6.65 -12.37 12.63
CA GLU A 58 7.82 -11.56 12.98
C GLU A 58 8.01 -11.43 14.50
N LEU A 59 6.95 -11.17 15.24
CA LEU A 59 6.98 -11.19 16.72
C LEU A 59 7.41 -12.56 17.25
N ALA A 60 6.89 -13.66 16.69
CA ALA A 60 7.30 -15.00 17.06
C ALA A 60 8.81 -15.26 16.76
N LYS A 61 9.34 -14.71 15.67
CA LYS A 61 10.78 -14.75 15.36
C LYS A 61 11.60 -13.94 16.38
N HIS A 62 11.13 -12.75 16.78
CA HIS A 62 11.79 -11.93 17.80
C HIS A 62 11.80 -12.60 19.17
N GLN A 63 10.81 -13.42 19.52
CA GLN A 63 10.80 -14.24 20.73
C GLN A 63 12.01 -15.19 20.83
N LEU A 64 12.56 -15.58 19.69
CA LEU A 64 13.72 -16.47 19.59
C LEU A 64 15.05 -15.72 19.39
N SER A 65 15.01 -14.39 19.49
CA SER A 65 16.19 -13.54 19.33
C SER A 65 17.20 -13.77 20.46
N SER A 66 18.50 -13.72 20.13
CA SER A 66 19.57 -13.66 21.12
C SER A 66 19.67 -12.28 21.80
N ASP A 67 19.02 -11.26 21.25
CA ASP A 67 18.89 -9.94 21.85
C ASP A 67 17.78 -9.97 22.90
N GLU A 68 18.17 -9.90 24.17
CA GLU A 68 17.27 -10.00 25.33
C GLU A 68 16.17 -8.93 25.31
N TYR A 69 16.48 -7.69 24.86
CA TYR A 69 15.49 -6.65 24.76
C TYR A 69 14.42 -6.98 23.71
N LYS A 70 14.83 -7.44 22.52
CA LYS A 70 13.88 -7.84 21.48
C LYS A 70 13.04 -9.03 21.91
N GLN A 71 13.67 -10.02 22.55
CA GLN A 71 12.99 -11.20 23.05
C GLN A 71 11.91 -10.84 24.08
N THR A 72 12.27 -10.07 25.09
CA THR A 72 11.33 -9.64 26.16
C THR A 72 10.20 -8.80 25.56
N SER A 73 10.51 -7.81 24.73
CA SER A 73 9.50 -6.96 24.10
C SER A 73 8.52 -7.76 23.25
N ALA A 74 8.99 -8.76 22.50
CA ALA A 74 8.11 -9.60 21.69
C ALA A 74 7.18 -10.47 22.55
N ILE A 75 7.70 -11.05 23.64
CA ILE A 75 6.89 -11.83 24.58
C ILE A 75 5.79 -10.97 25.21
N GLU A 76 6.14 -9.76 25.68
CA GLU A 76 5.19 -8.83 26.28
C GLU A 76 4.15 -8.34 25.25
N ALA A 77 4.55 -8.01 24.01
CA ALA A 77 3.63 -7.64 22.93
C ALA A 77 2.59 -8.74 22.66
N LEU A 78 3.04 -10.00 22.55
CA LEU A 78 2.15 -11.14 22.34
C LEU A 78 1.20 -11.36 23.51
N ASN A 79 1.67 -11.18 24.74
CA ASN A 79 0.82 -11.25 25.93
C ASN A 79 -0.23 -10.15 25.95
N LEU A 80 0.13 -8.91 25.60
CA LEU A 80 -0.82 -7.79 25.49
C LEU A 80 -1.90 -8.07 24.42
N VAL A 81 -1.53 -8.62 23.28
CA VAL A 81 -2.52 -9.01 22.26
C VAL A 81 -3.45 -10.10 22.77
N LYS A 82 -2.90 -11.13 23.43
CA LYS A 82 -3.68 -12.24 23.96
C LYS A 82 -4.67 -11.80 25.05
N THR A 83 -4.25 -10.92 25.95
CA THR A 83 -5.09 -10.41 27.05
C THR A 83 -6.14 -9.40 26.59
N ASN A 84 -5.94 -8.78 25.42
CA ASN A 84 -6.85 -7.80 24.82
C ASN A 84 -7.47 -8.31 23.51
N ASN A 85 -7.81 -9.59 23.42
CA ASN A 85 -8.37 -10.24 22.23
C ASN A 85 -9.75 -9.70 21.80
N ASP A 86 -10.41 -8.96 22.66
CA ASP A 86 -11.66 -8.26 22.39
C ASP A 86 -11.47 -7.08 21.41
N ILE A 87 -10.31 -6.42 21.43
CA ILE A 87 -9.98 -5.30 20.53
C ILE A 87 -8.97 -5.63 19.43
N PHE A 88 -8.35 -6.81 19.48
CA PHE A 88 -7.44 -7.27 18.44
C PHE A 88 -8.00 -8.44 17.64
N LYS A 89 -7.62 -8.51 16.35
CA LYS A 89 -7.91 -9.63 15.46
C LYS A 89 -6.71 -9.93 14.61
N VAL A 90 -6.26 -11.18 14.59
CA VAL A 90 -5.25 -11.63 13.62
C VAL A 90 -5.91 -11.83 12.27
N GLU A 91 -5.38 -11.19 11.24
CA GLU A 91 -5.87 -11.30 9.87
C GLU A 91 -4.86 -12.05 9.00
N ARG A 92 -5.34 -13.13 8.35
CA ARG A 92 -4.53 -13.87 7.39
C ARG A 92 -4.49 -13.12 6.07
N LEU A 93 -3.29 -12.86 5.61
CA LEU A 93 -3.07 -12.23 4.32
C LEU A 93 -2.87 -13.34 3.28
N ASN A 94 -3.83 -13.48 2.34
CA ASN A 94 -3.81 -14.48 1.28
C ASN A 94 -2.74 -14.16 0.21
N ASN A 95 -1.50 -14.01 0.61
CA ASN A 95 -0.41 -13.76 -0.33
C ASN A 95 0.40 -15.05 -0.53
N ASP A 96 -0.02 -15.86 -1.51
CA ASP A 96 0.72 -17.03 -2.01
C ASP A 96 2.06 -16.68 -2.70
N ALA A 97 2.43 -15.41 -2.73
CA ALA A 97 3.71 -14.94 -3.22
C ALA A 97 4.84 -15.20 -2.19
N SER A 98 4.96 -16.44 -1.75
CA SER A 98 6.01 -16.88 -0.86
C SER A 98 7.20 -17.40 -1.65
N ASN A 99 8.07 -16.52 -2.11
CA ASN A 99 9.45 -16.91 -2.37
C ASN A 99 10.38 -15.81 -1.90
N GLY A 100 10.98 -16.02 -0.73
CA GLY A 100 12.10 -15.23 -0.22
C GLY A 100 11.69 -14.13 0.76
N GLU A 101 12.37 -14.11 1.88
CA GLU A 101 12.44 -13.12 2.94
C GLU A 101 11.09 -12.57 3.46
N ASN A 102 10.69 -13.10 4.60
CA ASN A 102 9.45 -12.79 5.31
C ASN A 102 9.52 -11.44 6.03
N PHE A 103 9.66 -10.35 5.29
CA PHE A 103 9.47 -9.01 5.86
C PHE A 103 7.97 -8.69 5.88
N ALA A 104 7.48 -8.20 7.02
CA ALA A 104 6.08 -7.84 7.18
C ALA A 104 5.69 -6.63 6.30
N ASP A 105 6.57 -5.64 6.16
CA ASP A 105 6.30 -4.37 5.47
C ASP A 105 5.78 -4.51 4.03
N PRO A 106 6.44 -5.26 3.12
CA PRO A 106 5.94 -5.41 1.76
C PRO A 106 4.56 -6.05 1.70
N LYS A 107 4.29 -7.02 2.61
CA LYS A 107 3.00 -7.71 2.67
C LYS A 107 1.89 -6.76 3.16
N ILE A 108 2.18 -5.95 4.18
CA ILE A 108 1.26 -4.93 4.69
C ILE A 108 0.94 -3.92 3.59
N LEU A 109 1.97 -3.39 2.89
CA LEU A 109 1.79 -2.42 1.81
C LEU A 109 0.95 -3.00 0.66
N THR A 110 1.19 -4.25 0.27
CA THR A 110 0.42 -4.94 -0.78
C THR A 110 -1.06 -5.01 -0.40
N VAL A 111 -1.38 -5.46 0.80
CA VAL A 111 -2.76 -5.60 1.27
C VAL A 111 -3.45 -4.25 1.41
N ILE A 112 -2.74 -3.23 1.90
CA ILE A 112 -3.28 -1.87 1.96
C ILE A 112 -3.63 -1.38 0.56
N LEU A 113 -2.75 -1.57 -0.41
CA LEU A 113 -2.95 -1.15 -1.80
C LEU A 113 -4.15 -1.87 -2.44
N GLU A 114 -4.27 -3.18 -2.26
CA GLU A 114 -5.38 -3.99 -2.77
C GLU A 114 -6.72 -3.56 -2.17
N LYS A 115 -6.80 -3.46 -0.84
CA LYS A 115 -8.05 -3.15 -0.14
C LYS A 115 -8.45 -1.68 -0.25
N ARG A 116 -7.49 -0.76 -0.50
CA ARG A 116 -7.74 0.68 -0.65
C ARG A 116 -8.83 1.00 -1.65
N ARG A 117 -8.98 0.21 -2.69
CA ARG A 117 -9.96 0.43 -3.75
C ARG A 117 -11.39 0.58 -3.20
N ASN A 118 -11.72 -0.21 -2.20
CA ASN A 118 -13.09 -0.32 -1.71
C ASN A 118 -13.26 0.11 -0.24
N ILE A 119 -12.18 0.14 0.54
CA ILE A 119 -12.25 0.20 1.98
C ILE A 119 -11.29 1.28 2.51
N PRO A 120 -11.78 2.27 3.30
CA PRO A 120 -10.91 3.21 3.98
C PRO A 120 -10.11 2.51 5.08
N GLN A 121 -8.81 2.80 5.16
CA GLN A 121 -7.86 2.11 6.01
C GLN A 121 -6.99 3.07 6.79
N LEU A 122 -6.66 2.68 8.02
CA LEU A 122 -5.69 3.33 8.89
C LEU A 122 -4.52 2.37 9.14
N LEU A 123 -3.31 2.84 8.90
CA LEU A 123 -2.08 2.16 9.35
C LEU A 123 -1.52 2.89 10.57
N ILE A 124 -1.32 2.13 11.65
CA ILE A 124 -0.66 2.60 12.87
C ILE A 124 0.74 2.01 12.89
N SER A 125 1.74 2.86 12.65
CA SER A 125 3.14 2.43 12.62
C SER A 125 4.09 3.52 13.13
N ASN A 126 5.06 3.12 13.95
CA ASN A 126 6.16 3.96 14.35
C ASN A 126 7.35 3.90 13.37
N ASP A 127 7.27 3.06 12.34
CA ASP A 127 8.21 3.08 11.22
C ASP A 127 7.85 4.19 10.23
N GLN A 128 8.72 5.22 10.18
CA GLN A 128 8.52 6.37 9.30
C GLN A 128 8.57 5.99 7.81
N ARG A 129 9.36 4.98 7.44
CA ARG A 129 9.48 4.52 6.06
C ARG A 129 8.20 3.83 5.65
N LEU A 130 7.72 2.88 6.45
CA LEU A 130 6.47 2.16 6.18
C LEU A 130 5.28 3.12 6.07
N THR A 131 5.15 4.07 7.01
CA THR A 131 4.06 5.08 6.98
C THR A 131 4.16 5.99 5.77
N SER A 132 5.37 6.43 5.39
CA SER A 132 5.59 7.24 4.19
C SER A 132 5.22 6.49 2.91
N ASP A 133 5.62 5.23 2.78
CA ASP A 133 5.33 4.42 1.60
C ASP A 133 3.83 4.10 1.48
N ALA A 134 3.16 3.78 2.59
CA ALA A 134 1.71 3.62 2.60
C ALA A 134 0.98 4.92 2.23
N TYR A 135 1.46 6.07 2.71
CA TYR A 135 0.83 7.36 2.43
C TYR A 135 0.98 7.79 0.96
N LYS A 136 2.10 7.44 0.30
CA LYS A 136 2.32 7.70 -1.14
C LYS A 136 1.27 7.05 -2.04
N PHE A 137 0.59 6.00 -1.58
CA PHE A 137 -0.53 5.43 -2.33
C PHE A 137 -1.64 6.44 -2.60
N ASN A 138 -1.76 7.49 -1.77
CA ASN A 138 -2.72 8.57 -1.97
C ASN A 138 -2.40 9.46 -3.19
N ASP A 139 -1.18 9.38 -3.72
CA ASP A 139 -0.70 10.14 -4.87
C ASP A 139 -0.86 9.40 -6.20
N ILE A 140 -1.28 8.14 -6.15
CA ILE A 140 -1.50 7.33 -7.36
C ILE A 140 -2.83 7.74 -8.00
N GLU A 141 -2.79 8.63 -8.98
CA GLU A 141 -3.96 9.18 -9.67
C GLU A 141 -4.78 8.13 -10.43
N SER A 142 -4.12 7.10 -10.97
CA SER A 142 -4.77 6.02 -11.74
C SER A 142 -5.62 5.08 -10.88
N PHE A 143 -5.51 5.12 -9.58
CA PHE A 143 -6.27 4.30 -8.66
C PHE A 143 -7.32 5.13 -7.93
N TYR A 144 -8.52 5.19 -8.50
CA TYR A 144 -9.69 5.64 -7.75
C TYR A 144 -9.87 4.73 -6.53
N GLY A 145 -9.82 5.32 -5.34
CA GLY A 145 -9.95 4.56 -4.10
C GLY A 145 -9.97 5.46 -2.87
N ASN A 146 -10.19 4.82 -1.73
CA ASN A 146 -10.18 5.52 -0.45
C ASN A 146 -8.76 5.98 -0.10
N LYS A 147 -8.65 7.09 0.65
CA LYS A 147 -7.36 7.53 1.18
C LYS A 147 -6.89 6.60 2.28
N VAL A 148 -5.59 6.30 2.27
CA VAL A 148 -4.92 5.59 3.37
C VAL A 148 -4.55 6.63 4.42
N SER A 149 -5.08 6.45 5.63
CA SER A 149 -4.68 7.23 6.81
C SER A 149 -3.46 6.58 7.46
N VAL A 150 -2.53 7.38 7.96
CA VAL A 150 -1.34 6.90 8.66
C VAL A 150 -1.14 7.67 9.97
N CYS A 151 -0.85 6.94 11.05
CA CYS A 151 -0.61 7.49 12.37
C CYS A 151 0.54 6.76 13.06
N TYR A 152 1.14 7.39 14.06
CA TYR A 152 2.11 6.74 14.96
C TYR A 152 1.67 6.89 16.41
N ILE A 153 2.25 6.07 17.30
CA ILE A 153 1.98 6.11 18.74
C ILE A 153 3.06 6.93 19.44
N GLY A 154 2.64 7.99 20.14
CA GLY A 154 3.50 8.84 20.95
C GLY A 154 3.89 8.20 22.29
N ALA A 155 4.72 8.90 23.05
CA ALA A 155 5.24 8.41 24.35
C ALA A 155 4.13 8.13 25.37
N ASN A 156 3.04 8.89 25.34
CA ASN A 156 1.89 8.75 26.26
C ASN A 156 0.79 7.80 25.74
N GLY A 157 1.08 7.02 24.68
CA GLY A 157 0.07 6.19 24.03
C GLY A 157 -0.93 6.98 23.16
N ASP A 158 -0.63 8.25 22.89
CA ASP A 158 -1.46 9.09 22.04
C ASP A 158 -1.26 8.71 20.57
N MET A 159 -2.34 8.77 19.79
CA MET A 159 -2.28 8.62 18.35
C MET A 159 -1.95 9.97 17.71
N ASN A 160 -0.91 10.02 16.89
CA ASN A 160 -0.43 11.25 16.28
C ASN A 160 -0.35 11.12 14.76
N MET A 161 -0.54 12.24 14.08
CA MET A 161 -0.39 12.34 12.63
C MET A 161 1.09 12.23 12.23
N CYS A 162 1.40 11.39 11.25
CA CYS A 162 2.75 11.24 10.73
C CYS A 162 3.24 12.50 10.01
N ASP A 163 4.54 12.74 10.01
CA ASP A 163 5.13 13.92 9.38
C ASP A 163 4.97 13.92 7.86
N CYS A 164 4.91 12.75 7.23
CA CYS A 164 4.62 12.63 5.80
C CYS A 164 3.24 13.21 5.41
N VAL A 165 2.29 13.29 6.36
CA VAL A 165 0.98 13.92 6.15
C VAL A 165 1.06 15.43 6.28
N LYS A 166 1.90 15.92 7.23
CA LYS A 166 2.06 17.35 7.51
C LYS A 166 2.86 18.08 6.43
N SER A 167 3.81 17.37 5.80
CA SER A 167 4.80 17.96 4.89
C SER A 167 4.31 18.16 3.46
N LYS A 168 3.07 17.76 3.13
CA LYS A 168 2.53 18.10 1.82
C LYS A 168 2.19 19.58 1.80
N PRO A 169 2.93 20.42 1.04
CA PRO A 169 2.43 21.73 0.70
C PRO A 169 1.09 21.50 0.02
N THR A 170 0.07 22.25 0.44
CA THR A 170 -1.16 22.39 -0.33
C THR A 170 -0.68 22.73 -1.74
N LYS A 171 -0.76 21.79 -2.68
CA LYS A 171 -0.56 22.11 -4.08
C LYS A 171 -1.70 23.08 -4.39
N GLU A 172 -1.43 24.37 -4.34
CA GLU A 172 -2.15 25.31 -5.17
C GLU A 172 -2.08 24.67 -6.55
N GLN A 173 -3.21 24.18 -7.02
CA GLN A 173 -3.30 23.69 -8.39
C GLN A 173 -2.77 24.85 -9.23
N PRO A 174 -1.68 24.69 -9.99
CA PRO A 174 -1.31 25.72 -10.93
C PRO A 174 -2.55 25.90 -11.79
N GLU A 175 -3.14 27.09 -11.71
CA GLU A 175 -4.18 27.51 -12.64
C GLU A 175 -3.55 27.29 -14.02
N ILE A 176 -3.97 26.24 -14.71
CA ILE A 176 -3.55 25.98 -16.09
C ILE A 176 -4.27 27.07 -16.87
N ILE A 177 -3.64 28.24 -16.95
CA ILE A 177 -4.01 29.28 -17.91
C ILE A 177 -3.73 28.67 -19.26
N TYR A 178 -4.76 28.10 -19.87
CA TYR A 178 -4.74 27.78 -21.29
C TYR A 178 -4.59 29.13 -22.02
N LYS A 179 -3.32 29.57 -22.20
CA LYS A 179 -3.02 30.54 -23.24
C LYS A 179 -3.30 29.80 -24.53
N ASP A 180 -4.39 30.15 -25.16
CA ASP A 180 -4.70 29.77 -26.53
C ASP A 180 -3.47 30.11 -27.38
N ARG A 181 -2.57 29.14 -27.55
CA ARG A 181 -1.56 29.22 -28.60
C ARG A 181 -2.33 29.06 -29.90
N ILE A 182 -2.57 30.19 -30.54
CA ILE A 182 -2.86 30.22 -31.96
C ILE A 182 -1.67 29.51 -32.61
N ILE A 183 -1.86 28.24 -32.99
CA ILE A 183 -0.92 27.52 -33.81
C ILE A 183 -1.09 28.13 -35.19
N GLU A 184 -0.28 29.15 -35.50
CA GLU A 184 -0.03 29.51 -36.92
C GLU A 184 0.45 28.24 -37.59
N LYS A 185 -0.34 27.76 -38.56
CA LYS A 185 0.00 26.65 -39.39
C LYS A 185 1.23 27.08 -40.21
N GLU A 186 2.43 26.83 -39.69
CA GLU A 186 3.60 26.83 -40.57
C GLU A 186 3.39 25.74 -41.61
N ALA A 187 3.44 26.18 -42.85
CA ALA A 187 3.33 25.33 -44.04
C ALA A 187 4.34 24.17 -43.90
N VAL A 188 3.82 22.96 -43.83
CA VAL A 188 4.64 21.74 -43.88
C VAL A 188 5.44 21.78 -45.15
N LYS A 189 6.75 22.08 -45.07
CA LYS A 189 7.67 21.87 -46.15
C LYS A 189 7.72 20.37 -46.44
N GLU A 190 7.22 19.99 -47.60
CA GLU A 190 7.35 18.63 -48.10
C GLU A 190 8.83 18.23 -48.09
N ILE A 191 9.19 17.27 -47.27
CA ILE A 191 10.51 16.64 -47.28
C ILE A 191 10.56 15.79 -48.54
N PRO A 192 11.53 15.99 -49.43
CA PRO A 192 11.67 15.16 -50.62
C PRO A 192 11.84 13.70 -50.20
N ARG A 193 10.94 12.82 -50.64
CA ARG A 193 11.08 11.37 -50.42
C ARG A 193 12.28 10.89 -51.22
N ASP A 194 13.33 10.54 -50.50
CA ASP A 194 14.49 9.89 -51.09
C ASP A 194 14.08 8.48 -51.57
N LYS A 195 13.92 8.31 -52.89
CA LYS A 195 13.44 7.05 -53.50
C LYS A 195 14.46 5.91 -53.43
N THR A 196 15.67 6.18 -52.96
CA THR A 196 16.78 5.22 -53.04
C THR A 196 16.78 4.13 -52.00
N PHE A 197 16.07 4.28 -50.88
CA PHE A 197 16.12 3.28 -49.79
C PHE A 197 15.21 2.06 -50.03
N ILE A 198 14.09 2.23 -50.75
CA ILE A 198 13.13 1.14 -51.00
C ILE A 198 13.55 0.27 -52.20
N GLU A 199 14.25 0.86 -53.16
CA GLU A 199 14.70 0.11 -54.36
C GLU A 199 15.93 -0.77 -54.12
N SER A 200 16.77 -0.48 -53.12
CA SER A 200 18.00 -1.25 -52.89
C SER A 200 17.81 -2.53 -52.07
N TYR A 201 16.68 -2.74 -51.41
CA TYR A 201 16.47 -3.91 -50.52
C TYR A 201 15.37 -4.88 -50.98
N GLY A 202 14.77 -4.67 -52.15
CA GLY A 202 13.91 -5.67 -52.79
C GLY A 202 12.77 -6.26 -51.96
N LEU A 203 12.29 -5.53 -50.94
CA LEU A 203 11.19 -6.01 -50.11
C LEU A 203 9.84 -5.81 -50.82
N PRO A 204 9.06 -6.88 -51.04
CA PRO A 204 7.78 -6.76 -51.73
C PRO A 204 6.83 -5.90 -50.90
N ILE A 205 6.32 -4.83 -51.53
CA ILE A 205 5.25 -4.00 -50.98
C ILE A 205 3.99 -4.89 -50.95
N GLY A 206 3.75 -5.55 -49.80
CA GLY A 206 2.61 -6.47 -49.69
C GLY A 206 2.37 -7.02 -48.30
N ILE A 207 2.96 -6.45 -47.23
CA ILE A 207 2.59 -6.84 -45.86
C ILE A 207 1.36 -6.03 -45.47
N THR A 208 0.19 -6.58 -45.78
CA THR A 208 -1.08 -6.08 -45.34
C THR A 208 -1.19 -6.28 -43.82
N VAL A 209 -1.94 -5.39 -43.15
CA VAL A 209 -2.21 -5.37 -41.71
C VAL A 209 -2.75 -6.71 -41.13
N GLY A 210 -2.99 -7.71 -41.97
CA GLY A 210 -3.42 -9.06 -41.58
C GLY A 210 -2.35 -9.94 -40.90
N GLY A 211 -1.04 -9.65 -41.10
CA GLY A 211 0.05 -10.49 -40.56
C GLY A 211 0.22 -10.44 -39.07
N LEU A 212 -0.04 -9.30 -38.43
CA LEU A 212 0.06 -9.12 -36.96
C LEU A 212 -1.07 -9.83 -36.22
N GLY A 213 -2.27 -9.92 -36.79
CA GLY A 213 -3.39 -10.65 -36.23
C GLY A 213 -3.16 -12.17 -36.21
N ALA A 214 -2.48 -12.73 -37.19
CA ALA A 214 -2.20 -14.17 -37.28
C ALA A 214 -1.18 -14.64 -36.21
N CYS A 215 -0.19 -13.81 -35.87
CA CYS A 215 0.80 -14.12 -34.84
C CYS A 215 0.18 -14.14 -33.43
N ILE A 216 -0.78 -13.24 -33.15
CA ILE A 216 -1.48 -13.19 -31.85
C ILE A 216 -2.38 -14.41 -31.71
N LEU A 217 -3.08 -14.82 -32.74
CA LEU A 217 -3.97 -16.00 -32.73
C LEU A 217 -3.19 -17.33 -32.61
N CYS A 218 -1.98 -17.43 -33.22
CA CYS A 218 -1.14 -18.60 -33.05
C CYS A 218 -0.61 -18.78 -31.62
N ASN A 219 -0.26 -17.70 -30.95
CA ASN A 219 0.18 -17.75 -29.55
C ASN A 219 -0.98 -18.05 -28.59
N TRP A 220 -2.19 -17.53 -28.89
CA TRP A 220 -3.37 -17.82 -28.07
C TRP A 220 -3.73 -19.31 -28.09
N LYS A 221 -3.67 -19.99 -29.25
CA LYS A 221 -3.94 -21.44 -29.34
C LYS A 221 -2.91 -22.29 -28.59
N LYS A 222 -1.64 -21.86 -28.47
CA LYS A 222 -0.63 -22.54 -27.64
C LYS A 222 -0.92 -22.38 -26.14
N ILE A 223 -1.36 -21.21 -25.69
CA ILE A 223 -1.72 -20.95 -24.29
C ILE A 223 -2.93 -21.79 -23.88
N VAL A 224 -3.96 -21.88 -24.72
CA VAL A 224 -5.16 -22.70 -24.40
C VAL A 224 -4.86 -24.19 -24.42
N LYS A 225 -3.86 -24.66 -25.19
CA LYS A 225 -3.47 -26.07 -25.20
C LYS A 225 -2.68 -26.47 -23.95
N PHE A 226 -1.91 -25.52 -23.37
CA PHE A 226 -1.18 -25.75 -22.11
C PHE A 226 -2.12 -25.86 -20.90
N GLY A 227 -3.22 -25.08 -20.88
CA GLY A 227 -4.21 -25.11 -19.79
C GLY A 227 -5.07 -26.38 -19.73
N LYS A 228 -5.13 -27.20 -20.81
CA LYS A 228 -5.89 -28.46 -20.82
C LYS A 228 -5.09 -29.70 -20.45
N SER A 229 -3.78 -29.56 -20.19
CA SER A 229 -2.90 -30.68 -19.78
C SER A 229 -2.76 -30.84 -18.26
N PHE A 230 -3.45 -30.00 -17.48
CA PHE A 230 -3.42 -30.01 -16.00
C PHE A 230 -4.85 -30.03 -15.40
N ALA A 231 -5.80 -30.62 -16.06
CA ALA A 231 -7.12 -30.93 -15.51
C ALA A 231 -7.31 -32.45 -15.48
#